data_b63fce57f152f6e3fed200267084c4b6
#
_entry.id   b63fce57f152f6e3fed200267084c4b6
#
_cell.length_a   1.000
_cell.length_b   1.000
_cell.length_c   1.000
_cell.angle_alpha   90.00
_cell.angle_beta   90.00
_cell.angle_gamma   90.00
#
_symmetry.space_group_name_H-M   'P 1'
#
loop_
_entity.id
_entity.type
_entity.pdbx_description
1 polymer ?
#
loop_
_entity_poly.entity_id
_entity_poly.type
_entity_poly.pdbx_seq_one_letter_code
_entity_poly.pdbx_strand_id
1 'polypeptide(L)'
;MKSAIKKVIAACVVCGAMVTGLSVPVTTNVEATTIQAKKQKKSASKLEIVDSGYYVQPTDEYSDTAYVYFWAKIKNNDKKKSIDFPVITVTAKDESGNVLGSSSQTGMSIAPKDTVVLTSMMDTGDTPATTVEIKAKKPKFTSRKAIKSNVFETTNITEVPQEYTCAKLTGEVTYKGKKDLDGIAITAIYKSGDKSVFAETTYLNDIEAGSTEAFEINPLSNELPDHDSVEVYVQNW
;
A
#
# COMPACT_ATOMS: atom_id res chain seq x y z
N MET A 1 -23.59 -15.30 -39.77
CA MET A 1 -22.77 -14.23 -40.41
C MET A 1 -21.68 -13.84 -39.45
N LYS A 2 -20.42 -14.16 -39.80
CA LYS A 2 -19.21 -13.90 -38.99
C LYS A 2 -18.66 -12.54 -39.39
N SER A 3 -18.43 -11.63 -38.43
CA SER A 3 -17.70 -10.40 -38.68
C SER A 3 -16.36 -10.45 -37.91
N ALA A 4 -15.27 -10.40 -38.66
CA ALA A 4 -13.90 -10.38 -38.16
C ALA A 4 -13.49 -8.94 -37.92
N ILE A 5 -12.97 -8.62 -36.74
CA ILE A 5 -12.35 -7.34 -36.41
C ILE A 5 -10.84 -7.45 -36.64
N LYS A 6 -10.36 -6.65 -37.56
CA LYS A 6 -8.95 -6.53 -37.97
C LYS A 6 -8.12 -5.80 -36.91
N LYS A 7 -6.96 -6.37 -36.57
CA LYS A 7 -5.92 -5.71 -35.80
C LYS A 7 -5.22 -4.65 -36.67
N VAL A 8 -5.14 -3.43 -36.17
CA VAL A 8 -4.29 -2.37 -36.77
C VAL A 8 -3.00 -2.31 -35.94
N ILE A 9 -1.89 -2.62 -36.59
CA ILE A 9 -0.55 -2.41 -36.07
C ILE A 9 -0.09 -1.05 -36.63
N ALA A 10 0.14 -0.07 -35.76
CA ALA A 10 0.77 1.19 -36.13
C ALA A 10 2.27 1.10 -35.90
N ALA A 11 3.04 1.09 -36.95
CA ALA A 11 4.49 1.26 -36.92
C ALA A 11 4.81 2.76 -36.95
N CYS A 12 5.52 3.28 -35.95
CA CYS A 12 6.06 4.63 -36.00
C CYS A 12 7.45 4.61 -36.64
N VAL A 13 7.55 5.30 -37.77
CA VAL A 13 8.78 5.57 -38.50
C VAL A 13 9.48 6.74 -37.81
N VAL A 14 10.77 6.56 -37.50
CA VAL A 14 11.68 7.62 -37.02
C VAL A 14 12.13 8.47 -38.22
N CYS A 15 11.79 9.73 -38.24
CA CYS A 15 12.44 10.73 -39.10
C CYS A 15 13.33 11.63 -38.24
N GLY A 16 14.61 11.55 -38.45
CA GLY A 16 15.59 12.46 -37.88
C GLY A 16 15.51 13.85 -38.52
N ALA A 17 15.57 14.88 -37.70
CA ALA A 17 15.92 16.23 -38.12
C ALA A 17 16.88 16.81 -37.09
N MET A 18 18.11 17.10 -37.51
CA MET A 18 19.06 17.92 -36.77
C MET A 18 18.59 19.37 -36.75
N VAL A 19 18.46 19.94 -35.56
CA VAL A 19 18.39 21.38 -35.35
C VAL A 19 19.34 21.77 -34.23
N THR A 20 20.21 22.66 -34.55
CA THR A 20 21.27 23.25 -33.72
C THR A 20 20.70 24.14 -32.62
N GLY A 21 21.22 23.96 -31.42
CA GLY A 21 21.50 24.95 -30.39
C GLY A 21 20.39 25.85 -29.91
N LEU A 22 19.84 25.48 -28.73
CA LEU A 22 19.44 26.40 -27.64
C LEU A 22 19.31 25.54 -26.39
N SER A 23 20.17 25.77 -25.43
CA SER A 23 20.10 25.13 -24.11
C SER A 23 18.88 25.66 -23.33
N VAL A 24 17.80 24.92 -23.36
CA VAL A 24 16.69 25.09 -22.43
C VAL A 24 16.95 24.12 -21.24
N PRO A 25 16.88 24.58 -20.00
CA PRO A 25 16.95 23.64 -18.87
C PRO A 25 15.76 22.70 -18.99
N VAL A 26 16.04 21.44 -19.28
CA VAL A 26 15.05 20.36 -19.20
C VAL A 26 14.84 20.09 -17.71
N THR A 27 13.82 20.70 -17.14
CA THR A 27 13.24 20.19 -15.90
C THR A 27 12.59 18.86 -16.26
N THR A 28 13.31 17.77 -16.03
CA THR A 28 12.72 16.43 -16.04
C THR A 28 11.84 16.32 -14.82
N ASN A 29 10.55 16.63 -14.98
CA ASN A 29 9.55 16.15 -14.02
C ASN A 29 9.57 14.63 -14.10
N VAL A 30 10.27 14.00 -13.16
CA VAL A 30 10.15 12.56 -12.94
C VAL A 30 8.81 12.35 -12.26
N GLU A 31 7.78 12.06 -13.05
CA GLU A 31 6.46 11.70 -12.52
C GLU A 31 6.62 10.44 -11.67
N ALA A 32 6.24 10.54 -10.40
CA ALA A 32 6.17 9.40 -9.51
C ALA A 32 5.22 8.35 -10.10
N THR A 33 5.75 7.15 -10.36
CA THR A 33 4.98 6.09 -11.03
C THR A 33 4.41 5.13 -10.02
N THR A 34 3.09 5.12 -9.88
CA THR A 34 2.38 4.07 -9.12
C THR A 34 2.17 2.85 -10.03
N ILE A 35 2.79 1.73 -9.71
CA ILE A 35 2.66 0.49 -10.47
C ILE A 35 2.07 -0.59 -9.57
N GLN A 36 0.95 -1.19 -10.01
CA GLN A 36 0.37 -2.33 -9.29
C GLN A 36 1.22 -3.58 -9.49
N ALA A 37 1.49 -4.29 -8.40
CA ALA A 37 2.04 -5.63 -8.47
C ALA A 37 1.08 -6.56 -9.23
N LYS A 38 1.59 -7.35 -10.18
CA LYS A 38 0.78 -8.34 -10.93
C LYS A 38 0.06 -9.26 -9.96
N LYS A 39 -1.29 -9.43 -10.12
CA LYS A 39 -2.06 -10.46 -9.40
C LYS A 39 -1.35 -11.80 -9.51
N GLN A 40 -0.84 -12.32 -8.39
CA GLN A 40 -0.28 -13.67 -8.35
C GLN A 40 -1.39 -14.68 -8.66
N LYS A 41 -1.07 -15.68 -9.50
CA LYS A 41 -1.97 -16.82 -9.77
C LYS A 41 -2.42 -17.41 -8.43
N LYS A 42 -3.73 -17.61 -8.26
CA LYS A 42 -4.35 -18.26 -7.10
C LYS A 42 -3.64 -19.55 -6.76
N SER A 43 -2.75 -19.50 -5.79
CA SER A 43 -2.34 -20.67 -5.03
C SER A 43 -3.49 -21.02 -4.11
N ALA A 44 -3.76 -22.30 -3.90
CA ALA A 44 -4.73 -22.77 -2.90
C ALA A 44 -4.26 -22.51 -1.45
N SER A 45 -3.42 -21.52 -1.24
CA SER A 45 -2.92 -21.12 0.06
C SER A 45 -4.05 -20.45 0.83
N LYS A 46 -4.21 -20.84 2.10
CA LYS A 46 -5.21 -20.26 2.98
C LYS A 46 -4.91 -18.80 3.37
N LEU A 47 -3.75 -18.29 3.05
CA LEU A 47 -3.37 -16.88 3.08
C LEU A 47 -3.27 -16.37 1.65
N GLU A 48 -4.00 -15.32 1.32
CA GLU A 48 -4.08 -14.74 -0.02
C GLU A 48 -3.76 -13.25 0.06
N ILE A 49 -2.91 -12.75 -0.83
CA ILE A 49 -2.79 -11.32 -1.09
C ILE A 49 -3.94 -10.96 -2.04
N VAL A 50 -4.92 -10.21 -1.53
CA VAL A 50 -6.11 -9.81 -2.31
C VAL A 50 -5.93 -8.48 -3.01
N ASP A 51 -5.05 -7.62 -2.49
CA ASP A 51 -4.60 -6.37 -3.08
C ASP A 51 -3.19 -6.07 -2.60
N SER A 52 -2.37 -5.44 -3.43
CA SER A 52 -1.05 -4.97 -3.04
C SER A 52 -0.53 -3.97 -4.06
N GLY A 53 0.32 -3.08 -3.61
CA GLY A 53 0.96 -2.11 -4.47
C GLY A 53 2.14 -1.45 -3.79
N TYR A 54 2.70 -0.49 -4.50
CA TYR A 54 3.78 0.33 -4.01
C TYR A 54 3.75 1.70 -4.70
N TYR A 55 4.33 2.66 -4.01
CA TYR A 55 4.62 3.99 -4.51
C TYR A 55 6.12 4.23 -4.37
N VAL A 56 6.75 4.74 -5.41
CA VAL A 56 8.17 5.09 -5.39
C VAL A 56 8.28 6.60 -5.32
N GLN A 57 8.85 7.10 -4.23
CA GLN A 57 9.28 8.48 -4.11
C GLN A 57 10.73 8.56 -4.56
N PRO A 58 11.04 9.27 -5.65
CA PRO A 58 12.41 9.45 -6.11
C PRO A 58 13.17 10.37 -5.15
N THR A 59 14.48 10.48 -5.35
CA THR A 59 15.31 11.54 -4.76
C THR A 59 14.81 12.91 -5.20
N ASP A 60 14.94 13.91 -4.34
CA ASP A 60 14.60 15.30 -4.64
C ASP A 60 15.70 16.25 -4.11
N GLU A 61 15.46 17.56 -4.18
CA GLU A 61 16.44 18.57 -3.72
C GLU A 61 16.69 18.56 -2.21
N TYR A 62 15.82 17.89 -1.43
CA TYR A 62 15.90 17.80 0.04
C TYR A 62 16.36 16.41 0.52
N SER A 63 16.33 15.41 -0.35
CA SER A 63 16.67 14.02 -0.02
C SER A 63 17.41 13.32 -1.13
N ASP A 64 18.64 12.89 -0.85
CA ASP A 64 19.43 12.04 -1.75
C ASP A 64 18.99 10.57 -1.71
N THR A 65 17.92 10.25 -0.99
CA THR A 65 17.41 8.88 -0.81
C THR A 65 16.05 8.72 -1.43
N ALA A 66 15.91 7.73 -2.29
CA ALA A 66 14.64 7.27 -2.83
C ALA A 66 13.97 6.27 -1.89
N TYR A 67 12.65 6.34 -1.78
CA TYR A 67 11.85 5.48 -0.89
C TYR A 67 10.82 4.69 -1.67
N VAL A 68 10.57 3.47 -1.20
CA VAL A 68 9.46 2.63 -1.66
C VAL A 68 8.48 2.48 -0.51
N TYR A 69 7.30 3.07 -0.64
CA TYR A 69 6.13 2.82 0.22
C TYR A 69 5.38 1.64 -0.36
N PHE A 70 5.08 0.65 0.46
CA PHE A 70 4.41 -0.56 -0.02
C PHE A 70 3.30 -1.01 0.92
N TRP A 71 2.31 -1.69 0.35
CA TRP A 71 1.21 -2.28 1.11
C TRP A 71 0.81 -3.64 0.56
N ALA A 72 0.23 -4.44 1.43
CA ALA A 72 -0.44 -5.67 1.06
C ALA A 72 -1.68 -5.89 1.92
N LYS A 73 -2.83 -6.03 1.26
CA LYS A 73 -4.08 -6.46 1.85
C LYS A 73 -4.14 -7.97 1.79
N ILE A 74 -4.02 -8.61 2.94
CA ILE A 74 -3.91 -10.07 3.07
C ILE A 74 -5.14 -10.64 3.76
N LYS A 75 -5.65 -11.74 3.20
CA LYS A 75 -6.87 -12.41 3.65
C LYS A 75 -6.58 -13.80 4.18
N ASN A 76 -7.14 -14.11 5.35
CA ASN A 76 -7.19 -15.48 5.88
C ASN A 76 -8.40 -16.21 5.31
N ASN A 77 -8.19 -17.15 4.40
CA ASN A 77 -9.25 -17.97 3.79
C ASN A 77 -9.64 -19.18 4.62
N ASP A 78 -8.99 -19.46 5.77
CA ASP A 78 -9.40 -20.53 6.67
C ASP A 78 -10.75 -20.19 7.33
N LYS A 79 -11.59 -21.21 7.58
CA LYS A 79 -12.91 -21.04 8.19
C LYS A 79 -12.88 -21.08 9.71
N LYS A 80 -11.82 -21.62 10.32
CA LYS A 80 -11.79 -21.95 11.75
C LYS A 80 -10.53 -21.47 12.48
N LYS A 81 -9.39 -21.39 11.77
CA LYS A 81 -8.09 -21.07 12.37
C LYS A 81 -7.66 -19.66 12.03
N SER A 82 -7.16 -18.96 13.02
CA SER A 82 -6.46 -17.70 12.81
C SER A 82 -5.08 -17.95 12.19
N ILE A 83 -4.53 -16.95 11.54
CA ILE A 83 -3.12 -16.89 11.14
C ILE A 83 -2.40 -16.02 12.16
N ASP A 84 -1.31 -16.51 12.69
CA ASP A 84 -0.50 -15.85 13.70
C ASP A 84 0.74 -15.26 13.02
N PHE A 85 1.01 -13.97 13.27
CA PHE A 85 2.15 -13.25 12.74
C PHE A 85 2.35 -13.44 11.23
N PRO A 86 1.36 -13.05 10.40
CA PRO A 86 1.52 -13.10 8.95
C PRO A 86 2.69 -12.23 8.51
N VAL A 87 3.48 -12.70 7.55
CA VAL A 87 4.66 -11.98 7.06
C VAL A 87 4.55 -11.80 5.56
N ILE A 88 4.77 -10.58 5.10
CA ILE A 88 5.08 -10.28 3.70
C ILE A 88 6.56 -9.98 3.55
N THR A 89 7.12 -10.30 2.40
CA THR A 89 8.47 -9.90 1.97
C THR A 89 8.35 -9.03 0.75
N VAL A 90 9.16 -8.00 0.70
CA VAL A 90 9.20 -7.02 -0.38
C VAL A 90 10.63 -6.93 -0.89
N THR A 91 10.79 -6.92 -2.21
CA THR A 91 12.09 -6.77 -2.87
C THR A 91 11.98 -5.70 -3.94
N ALA A 92 12.76 -4.64 -3.81
CA ALA A 92 12.87 -3.56 -4.79
C ALA A 92 14.05 -3.81 -5.72
N LYS A 93 13.87 -3.52 -7.01
CA LYS A 93 14.87 -3.73 -8.06
C LYS A 93 14.98 -2.52 -8.96
N ASP A 94 16.15 -2.29 -9.52
CA ASP A 94 16.40 -1.31 -10.57
C ASP A 94 15.93 -1.80 -11.95
N GLU A 95 16.12 -0.99 -12.97
CA GLU A 95 15.78 -1.31 -14.37
C GLU A 95 16.54 -2.53 -14.91
N SER A 96 17.76 -2.76 -14.45
CA SER A 96 18.59 -3.91 -14.80
C SER A 96 18.22 -5.19 -14.06
N GLY A 97 17.30 -5.11 -13.08
CA GLY A 97 16.88 -6.24 -12.24
C GLY A 97 17.76 -6.49 -11.02
N ASN A 98 18.74 -5.60 -10.73
CA ASN A 98 19.54 -5.69 -9.51
C ASN A 98 18.67 -5.36 -8.31
N VAL A 99 18.92 -6.06 -7.19
CA VAL A 99 18.20 -5.80 -5.94
C VAL A 99 18.76 -4.55 -5.28
N LEU A 100 17.91 -3.54 -5.11
CA LEU A 100 18.21 -2.30 -4.38
C LEU A 100 17.97 -2.47 -2.88
N GLY A 101 16.92 -3.21 -2.51
CA GLY A 101 16.59 -3.46 -1.12
C GLY A 101 15.61 -4.61 -0.95
N SER A 102 15.55 -5.14 0.27
CA SER A 102 14.57 -6.14 0.67
C SER A 102 14.12 -5.90 2.11
N SER A 103 12.82 -5.98 2.35
CA SER A 103 12.21 -5.77 3.66
C SER A 103 11.22 -6.88 3.98
N SER A 104 10.86 -7.01 5.25
CA SER A 104 9.80 -7.91 5.71
C SER A 104 8.90 -7.19 6.69
N GLN A 105 7.60 -7.20 6.44
CA GLN A 105 6.61 -6.66 7.37
C GLN A 105 5.82 -7.80 8.00
N THR A 106 5.66 -7.74 9.32
CA THR A 106 4.93 -8.74 10.11
C THR A 106 3.69 -8.09 10.72
N GLY A 107 2.54 -8.70 10.53
CA GLY A 107 1.30 -8.33 11.22
C GLY A 107 1.10 -9.13 12.50
N MET A 108 0.09 -8.78 13.31
CA MET A 108 -0.21 -9.49 14.55
C MET A 108 -0.93 -10.81 14.31
N SER A 109 -2.21 -10.78 14.03
CA SER A 109 -3.01 -11.99 13.77
C SER A 109 -4.16 -11.68 12.83
N ILE A 110 -4.54 -12.65 11.99
CA ILE A 110 -5.72 -12.54 11.15
C ILE A 110 -6.76 -13.56 11.57
N ALA A 111 -7.94 -13.10 11.97
CA ALA A 111 -9.05 -13.97 12.31
C ALA A 111 -9.53 -14.80 11.11
N PRO A 112 -10.28 -15.90 11.32
CA PRO A 112 -10.85 -16.68 10.24
C PRO A 112 -11.76 -15.85 9.34
N LYS A 113 -11.52 -15.92 8.02
CA LYS A 113 -12.24 -15.19 6.98
C LYS A 113 -12.06 -13.67 7.00
N ASP A 114 -11.13 -13.18 7.78
CA ASP A 114 -10.83 -11.76 7.93
C ASP A 114 -9.69 -11.31 7.02
N THR A 115 -9.52 -9.99 6.95
CA THR A 115 -8.52 -9.33 6.11
C THR A 115 -7.81 -8.27 6.95
N VAL A 116 -6.50 -8.14 6.77
CA VAL A 116 -5.68 -7.08 7.37
C VAL A 116 -4.85 -6.42 6.28
N VAL A 117 -4.40 -5.19 6.54
CA VAL A 117 -3.50 -4.46 5.67
C VAL A 117 -2.16 -4.30 6.38
N LEU A 118 -1.08 -4.60 5.70
CA LEU A 118 0.28 -4.36 6.15
C LEU A 118 0.90 -3.29 5.26
N THR A 119 1.45 -2.25 5.86
CA THR A 119 2.17 -1.18 5.18
C THR A 119 3.56 -1.04 5.77
N SER A 120 4.48 -0.55 5.00
CA SER A 120 5.79 -0.09 5.47
C SER A 120 6.48 0.67 4.34
N MET A 121 7.65 1.22 4.64
CA MET A 121 8.53 1.82 3.65
C MET A 121 9.92 1.19 3.74
N MET A 122 10.72 1.34 2.67
CA MET A 122 12.15 1.05 2.67
C MET A 122 12.88 2.09 1.83
N ASP A 123 14.11 2.41 2.20
CA ASP A 123 14.98 3.16 1.33
C ASP A 123 15.61 2.26 0.24
N THR A 124 15.98 2.86 -0.87
CA THR A 124 16.67 2.21 -1.99
C THR A 124 17.95 2.94 -2.37
N GLY A 125 18.47 3.80 -1.48
CA GLY A 125 19.62 4.65 -1.74
C GLY A 125 19.28 5.76 -2.73
N ASP A 126 20.22 6.11 -3.57
CA ASP A 126 20.08 7.15 -4.60
C ASP A 126 19.34 6.68 -5.85
N THR A 127 19.03 5.40 -5.94
CA THR A 127 18.43 4.77 -7.13
C THR A 127 16.96 4.43 -6.90
N PRO A 128 16.02 5.08 -7.61
CA PRO A 128 14.59 4.73 -7.53
C PRO A 128 14.33 3.31 -8.04
N ALA A 129 13.47 2.59 -7.34
CA ALA A 129 13.05 1.26 -7.77
C ALA A 129 12.14 1.34 -9.01
N THR A 130 12.36 0.46 -9.98
CA THR A 130 11.50 0.32 -11.16
C THR A 130 10.55 -0.86 -11.04
N THR A 131 10.88 -1.84 -10.20
CA THR A 131 10.05 -3.03 -9.93
C THR A 131 10.08 -3.37 -8.45
N VAL A 132 8.90 -3.65 -7.89
CA VAL A 132 8.77 -4.13 -6.51
C VAL A 132 7.98 -5.43 -6.49
N GLU A 133 8.56 -6.46 -5.91
CA GLU A 133 7.93 -7.76 -5.72
C GLU A 133 7.44 -7.90 -4.29
N ILE A 134 6.14 -8.18 -4.09
CA ILE A 134 5.53 -8.39 -2.78
C ILE A 134 5.04 -9.83 -2.69
N LYS A 135 5.47 -10.58 -1.68
CA LYS A 135 5.15 -11.99 -1.49
C LYS A 135 4.75 -12.27 -0.03
N ALA A 136 3.69 -13.04 0.18
CA ALA A 136 3.35 -13.55 1.50
C ALA A 136 4.18 -14.81 1.82
N LYS A 137 4.74 -14.88 3.03
CA LYS A 137 5.36 -16.12 3.54
C LYS A 137 4.29 -17.16 3.89
N LYS A 138 4.71 -18.42 3.97
CA LYS A 138 3.84 -19.53 4.38
C LYS A 138 3.23 -19.21 5.76
N PRO A 139 1.88 -19.23 5.90
CA PRO A 139 1.23 -18.84 7.12
C PRO A 139 1.42 -19.87 8.24
N LYS A 140 1.48 -19.39 9.50
CA LYS A 140 1.39 -20.19 10.71
C LYS A 140 -0.04 -20.11 11.24
N PHE A 141 -0.73 -21.25 11.28
CA PHE A 141 -2.10 -21.34 11.79
C PHE A 141 -2.10 -21.60 13.30
N THR A 142 -3.02 -20.95 13.99
CA THR A 142 -3.22 -21.08 15.43
C THR A 142 -4.70 -21.29 15.75
N SER A 143 -4.98 -21.95 16.90
CA SER A 143 -6.31 -22.00 17.49
C SER A 143 -6.64 -20.80 18.38
N ARG A 144 -5.65 -19.93 18.68
CA ARG A 144 -5.85 -18.68 19.39
C ARG A 144 -6.82 -17.82 18.57
N LYS A 145 -7.84 -17.27 19.24
CA LYS A 145 -8.81 -16.40 18.60
C LYS A 145 -8.19 -15.01 18.39
N ALA A 146 -7.99 -14.63 17.15
CA ALA A 146 -7.70 -13.26 16.80
C ALA A 146 -8.98 -12.40 16.84
N ILE A 147 -8.82 -11.12 17.07
CA ILE A 147 -9.91 -10.14 17.03
C ILE A 147 -10.26 -9.90 15.56
N LYS A 148 -11.56 -9.86 15.27
CA LYS A 148 -12.04 -9.59 13.91
C LYS A 148 -12.10 -8.10 13.65
N SER A 149 -11.83 -7.71 12.42
CA SER A 149 -11.93 -6.32 11.97
C SER A 149 -13.34 -5.73 12.11
N ASN A 150 -14.38 -6.54 12.05
CA ASN A 150 -15.77 -6.09 12.14
C ASN A 150 -16.23 -5.59 13.52
N VAL A 151 -15.36 -5.65 14.54
CA VAL A 151 -15.62 -5.01 15.84
C VAL A 151 -15.23 -3.54 15.86
N PHE A 152 -14.62 -3.05 14.80
CA PHE A 152 -14.26 -1.64 14.63
C PHE A 152 -15.20 -1.00 13.61
N GLU A 153 -15.58 0.24 13.87
CA GLU A 153 -16.34 1.09 12.96
C GLU A 153 -15.63 2.44 12.83
N THR A 154 -15.43 2.89 11.61
CA THR A 154 -14.82 4.20 11.34
C THR A 154 -15.85 5.19 10.84
N THR A 155 -15.78 6.43 11.33
CA THR A 155 -16.69 7.53 10.97
C THR A 155 -15.93 8.84 10.81
N ASN A 156 -16.57 9.85 10.26
CA ASN A 156 -16.05 11.23 10.13
C ASN A 156 -14.70 11.30 9.40
N ILE A 157 -14.48 10.41 8.40
CA ILE A 157 -13.25 10.37 7.61
C ILE A 157 -13.16 11.62 6.75
N THR A 158 -12.10 12.40 6.92
CA THR A 158 -11.90 13.66 6.22
C THR A 158 -10.42 13.88 5.91
N GLU A 159 -10.13 14.26 4.67
CA GLU A 159 -8.81 14.78 4.29
C GLU A 159 -8.71 16.26 4.61
N VAL A 160 -7.67 16.62 5.35
CA VAL A 160 -7.43 18.00 5.79
C VAL A 160 -6.16 18.49 5.09
N PRO A 161 -6.28 19.44 4.15
CA PRO A 161 -5.13 20.03 3.46
C PRO A 161 -4.14 20.61 4.47
N GLN A 162 -2.83 20.47 4.14
CA GLN A 162 -1.73 21.05 4.89
C GLN A 162 -0.98 22.02 4.00
N GLU A 163 -0.34 23.04 4.59
CA GLU A 163 0.33 24.10 3.82
C GLU A 163 1.66 23.61 3.18
N TYR A 164 2.39 22.74 3.88
CA TYR A 164 3.75 22.34 3.49
C TYR A 164 3.95 20.82 3.36
N THR A 165 2.91 20.04 3.57
CA THR A 165 2.96 18.57 3.52
C THR A 165 1.73 18.00 2.82
N CYS A 166 1.69 16.70 2.62
CA CYS A 166 0.50 16.01 2.15
C CYS A 166 -0.71 16.30 3.05
N ALA A 167 -1.91 16.25 2.45
CA ALA A 167 -3.14 16.28 3.22
C ALA A 167 -3.11 15.14 4.25
N LYS A 168 -3.44 15.46 5.50
CA LYS A 168 -3.63 14.45 6.53
C LYS A 168 -5.04 13.88 6.50
N LEU A 169 -5.19 12.61 6.83
CA LEU A 169 -6.49 11.99 7.02
C LEU A 169 -6.85 12.00 8.51
N THR A 170 -8.04 12.48 8.84
CA THR A 170 -8.59 12.44 10.20
C THR A 170 -9.85 11.60 10.23
N GLY A 171 -10.20 11.07 11.39
CA GLY A 171 -11.43 10.31 11.57
C GLY A 171 -11.61 9.85 13.00
N GLU A 172 -12.65 9.08 13.22
CA GLU A 172 -12.96 8.43 14.49
C GLU A 172 -13.06 6.93 14.30
N VAL A 173 -12.61 6.17 15.28
CA VAL A 173 -12.76 4.71 15.34
C VAL A 173 -13.51 4.33 16.62
N THR A 174 -14.62 3.61 16.46
CA THR A 174 -15.37 3.05 17.58
C THR A 174 -15.03 1.56 17.71
N TYR A 175 -14.55 1.15 18.89
CA TYR A 175 -14.30 -0.23 19.22
C TYR A 175 -15.50 -0.86 19.95
N LYS A 176 -16.16 -1.84 19.32
CA LYS A 176 -17.35 -2.53 19.85
C LYS A 176 -17.03 -3.80 20.66
N GLY A 177 -15.77 -4.01 20.99
CA GLY A 177 -15.33 -5.15 21.80
C GLY A 177 -15.68 -5.01 23.28
N LYS A 178 -15.47 -6.10 24.03
CA LYS A 178 -15.81 -6.19 25.47
C LYS A 178 -14.61 -6.21 26.40
N LYS A 179 -13.40 -6.10 25.87
CA LYS A 179 -12.14 -6.11 26.60
C LYS A 179 -11.24 -5.07 25.99
N ASP A 180 -10.50 -4.40 26.83
CA ASP A 180 -9.51 -3.42 26.37
C ASP A 180 -8.46 -4.07 25.49
N LEU A 181 -7.87 -3.27 24.60
CA LEU A 181 -6.79 -3.68 23.69
C LEU A 181 -5.55 -2.86 23.98
N ASP A 182 -4.40 -3.51 23.86
CA ASP A 182 -3.10 -2.82 23.95
C ASP A 182 -2.94 -1.77 22.83
N GLY A 183 -3.51 -2.03 21.64
CA GLY A 183 -3.51 -1.08 20.54
C GLY A 183 -4.22 -1.56 19.29
N ILE A 184 -4.39 -0.63 18.38
CA ILE A 184 -4.95 -0.86 17.03
C ILE A 184 -4.08 -0.19 15.99
N ALA A 185 -3.99 -0.80 14.82
CA ALA A 185 -3.45 -0.18 13.62
C ALA A 185 -4.60 0.27 12.71
N ILE A 186 -4.54 1.51 12.26
CA ILE A 186 -5.51 2.12 11.36
C ILE A 186 -4.80 2.46 10.06
N THR A 187 -5.21 1.82 8.98
CA THR A 187 -4.59 1.97 7.66
C THR A 187 -5.55 2.64 6.70
N ALA A 188 -5.12 3.74 6.09
CA ALA A 188 -5.78 4.34 4.94
C ALA A 188 -5.23 3.73 3.66
N ILE A 189 -6.11 3.36 2.73
CA ILE A 189 -5.75 3.01 1.34
C ILE A 189 -6.38 4.07 0.44
N TYR A 190 -5.54 4.85 -0.23
CA TYR A 190 -5.93 5.87 -1.20
C TYR A 190 -6.15 5.20 -2.55
N LYS A 191 -7.22 5.58 -3.25
CA LYS A 191 -7.63 4.91 -4.48
C LYS A 191 -7.91 5.92 -5.59
N SER A 192 -7.56 5.52 -6.81
CA SER A 192 -7.98 6.18 -8.05
C SER A 192 -8.88 5.20 -8.81
N GLY A 193 -10.17 5.41 -8.78
CA GLY A 193 -11.18 4.43 -9.17
C GLY A 193 -11.06 3.14 -8.34
N ASP A 194 -10.94 1.99 -9.01
CA ASP A 194 -10.76 0.69 -8.33
C ASP A 194 -9.31 0.37 -7.95
N LYS A 195 -8.36 1.25 -8.29
CA LYS A 195 -6.94 1.01 -8.11
C LYS A 195 -6.43 1.64 -6.82
N SER A 196 -5.83 0.83 -5.93
CA SER A 196 -5.07 1.36 -4.79
C SER A 196 -3.78 2.01 -5.29
N VAL A 197 -3.52 3.25 -4.88
CA VAL A 197 -2.39 4.06 -5.35
C VAL A 197 -1.38 4.39 -4.25
N PHE A 198 -1.84 4.43 -3.00
CA PHE A 198 -1.01 4.64 -1.82
C PHE A 198 -1.66 4.01 -0.58
N ALA A 199 -0.89 3.74 0.46
CA ALA A 199 -1.42 3.36 1.76
C ALA A 199 -0.49 3.76 2.89
N GLU A 200 -1.07 4.21 4.00
CA GLU A 200 -0.35 4.63 5.20
C GLU A 200 -1.07 4.16 6.46
N THR A 201 -0.31 3.93 7.54
CA THR A 201 -0.85 3.39 8.79
C THR A 201 -0.46 4.28 9.97
N THR A 202 -1.41 4.52 10.85
CA THR A 202 -1.20 5.07 12.20
C THR A 202 -1.56 4.05 13.26
N TYR A 203 -1.12 4.29 14.49
CA TYR A 203 -1.35 3.40 15.64
C TYR A 203 -1.95 4.17 16.81
N LEU A 204 -2.96 3.57 17.45
CA LEU A 204 -3.47 4.03 18.72
C LEU A 204 -3.26 2.94 19.78
N ASN A 205 -2.90 3.35 20.99
CA ASN A 205 -2.66 2.47 22.13
C ASN A 205 -3.77 2.63 23.16
N ASP A 206 -3.86 1.67 24.09
CA ASP A 206 -4.74 1.73 25.26
C ASP A 206 -6.21 1.93 24.91
N ILE A 207 -6.75 1.10 24.02
CA ILE A 207 -8.13 1.20 23.53
C ILE A 207 -9.09 0.54 24.51
N GLU A 208 -9.93 1.34 25.16
CA GLU A 208 -10.94 0.85 26.11
C GLU A 208 -12.11 0.15 25.41
N ALA A 209 -12.70 -0.81 26.08
CA ALA A 209 -13.88 -1.52 25.58
C ALA A 209 -15.06 -0.57 25.39
N GLY A 210 -15.57 -0.48 24.16
CA GLY A 210 -16.70 0.39 23.82
C GLY A 210 -16.34 1.86 23.57
N SER A 211 -15.06 2.23 23.58
CA SER A 211 -14.62 3.62 23.34
C SER A 211 -14.73 4.03 21.88
N THR A 212 -14.74 5.33 21.69
CA THR A 212 -14.54 5.98 20.38
C THR A 212 -13.34 6.91 20.49
N GLU A 213 -12.34 6.68 19.65
CA GLU A 213 -11.10 7.42 19.63
C GLU A 213 -10.94 8.19 18.32
N ALA A 214 -10.43 9.43 18.40
CA ALA A 214 -10.02 10.17 17.22
C ALA A 214 -8.66 9.67 16.72
N PHE A 215 -8.47 9.63 15.41
CA PHE A 215 -7.19 9.30 14.81
C PHE A 215 -6.78 10.29 13.73
N GLU A 216 -5.48 10.31 13.47
CA GLU A 216 -4.86 11.09 12.41
C GLU A 216 -3.82 10.21 11.70
N ILE A 217 -3.85 10.23 10.37
CA ILE A 217 -2.82 9.62 9.52
C ILE A 217 -2.12 10.74 8.78
N ASN A 218 -0.82 10.88 9.01
CA ASN A 218 0.04 11.81 8.30
C ASN A 218 0.89 11.00 7.32
N PRO A 219 0.64 11.10 6.01
CA PRO A 219 1.46 10.40 5.03
C PRO A 219 2.93 10.81 5.15
N LEU A 220 3.82 9.84 5.13
CA LEU A 220 5.27 10.07 5.23
C LEU A 220 5.91 10.42 3.88
N SER A 221 5.20 10.23 2.77
CA SER A 221 5.65 10.64 1.44
C SER A 221 5.57 12.16 1.28
N ASN A 222 6.44 12.74 0.44
CA ASN A 222 6.41 14.17 0.13
C ASN A 222 5.15 14.56 -0.66
N GLU A 223 4.63 13.64 -1.46
CA GLU A 223 3.44 13.83 -2.28
C GLU A 223 2.54 12.59 -2.20
N LEU A 224 1.23 12.81 -2.21
CA LEU A 224 0.25 11.74 -2.42
C LEU A 224 -0.06 11.63 -3.91
N PRO A 225 -0.13 10.41 -4.47
CA PRO A 225 -0.65 10.19 -5.81
C PRO A 225 -2.08 10.71 -5.94
N ASP A 226 -2.47 11.10 -7.17
CA ASP A 226 -3.85 11.47 -7.48
C ASP A 226 -4.80 10.34 -7.09
N HIS A 227 -5.82 10.67 -6.31
CA HIS A 227 -6.82 9.74 -5.81
C HIS A 227 -8.19 10.42 -5.70
N ASP A 228 -9.25 9.64 -5.68
CA ASP A 228 -10.64 10.10 -5.62
C ASP A 228 -11.40 9.55 -4.39
N SER A 229 -10.80 8.60 -3.69
CA SER A 229 -11.42 8.00 -2.51
C SER A 229 -10.39 7.38 -1.56
N VAL A 230 -10.80 7.21 -0.29
CA VAL A 230 -10.00 6.58 0.74
C VAL A 230 -10.81 5.48 1.43
N GLU A 231 -10.23 4.28 1.53
CA GLU A 231 -10.77 3.18 2.35
C GLU A 231 -9.96 3.07 3.65
N VAL A 232 -10.63 2.98 4.79
CA VAL A 232 -9.96 2.84 6.10
C VAL A 232 -10.15 1.43 6.64
N TYR A 233 -9.06 0.81 7.06
CA TYR A 233 -9.01 -0.53 7.67
C TYR A 233 -8.49 -0.43 9.08
N VAL A 234 -9.14 -1.13 10.01
CA VAL A 234 -8.72 -1.18 11.41
C VAL A 234 -8.48 -2.63 11.80
N GLN A 235 -7.38 -2.87 12.48
CA GLN A 235 -7.01 -4.18 12.98
C GLN A 235 -6.37 -4.07 14.35
N ASN A 236 -6.48 -5.13 15.15
CA ASN A 236 -5.75 -5.23 16.43
C ASN A 236 -4.24 -5.24 16.15
N TRP A 237 -3.51 -4.52 16.96
CA TRP A 237 -2.06 -4.41 16.88
C TRP A 237 -1.40 -4.77 18.19
#